data_b5f9f0b704eec86e34fc7b69608d65fa
#
_entry.id   b5f9f0b704eec86e34fc7b69608d65fa
#
_cell.length_a   1.000
_cell.length_b   1.000
_cell.length_c   1.000
_cell.angle_alpha   90.00
_cell.angle_beta   90.00
_cell.angle_gamma   90.00
#
_symmetry.space_group_name_H-M   'P 1'
#
loop_
_entity.id
_entity.type
_entity.pdbx_description
1 polymer ?
#
loop_
_entity_poly.entity_id
_entity_poly.type
_entity_poly.pdbx_seq_one_letter_code
_entity_poly.pdbx_strand_id
1 'polypeptide(L)' 'QALDQVQLSQQSLEKAHENERQAMERYNEGEISIVEVIEAQTYRQNAEINHVQAKASAQGQYSALIKALNQYK' A
#
# COMPACT_ATOMS: atom_id res chain seq x y z
N GLN A 1 -11.41 -14.47 -3.07
CA GLN A 1 -11.45 -14.76 -1.65
C GLN A 1 -10.49 -13.86 -0.89
N ALA A 2 -10.79 -13.66 0.39
CA ALA A 2 -10.05 -12.69 1.19
C ALA A 2 -8.57 -13.01 1.29
N LEU A 3 -8.23 -14.30 1.43
CA LEU A 3 -6.84 -14.70 1.57
C LEU A 3 -6.04 -14.42 0.29
N ASP A 4 -6.66 -14.68 -0.86
CA ASP A 4 -6.02 -14.37 -2.13
C ASP A 4 -5.81 -12.89 -2.29
N GLN A 5 -6.76 -12.08 -1.82
CA GLN A 5 -6.63 -10.62 -1.89
C GLN A 5 -5.48 -10.11 -1.04
N VAL A 6 -5.26 -10.73 0.13
CA VAL A 6 -4.13 -10.35 0.97
C VAL A 6 -2.82 -10.66 0.26
N GLN A 7 -2.70 -11.84 -0.33
CA GLN A 7 -1.48 -12.21 -1.05
C GLN A 7 -1.22 -11.29 -2.24
N LEU A 8 -2.28 -10.98 -3.00
CA LEU A 8 -2.14 -10.10 -4.15
C LEU A 8 -1.72 -8.69 -3.74
N SER A 9 -2.33 -8.19 -2.66
CA SER A 9 -2.00 -6.85 -2.18
C SER A 9 -0.58 -6.80 -1.63
N GLN A 10 -0.10 -7.89 -1.02
CA GLN A 10 1.27 -7.95 -0.54
C GLN A 10 2.25 -7.93 -1.70
N GLN A 11 1.97 -8.69 -2.75
CA GLN A 11 2.81 -8.68 -3.95
C GLN A 11 2.83 -7.30 -4.59
N SER A 12 1.67 -6.65 -4.67
CA SER A 12 1.59 -5.30 -5.21
C SER A 12 2.40 -4.32 -4.38
N LEU A 13 2.36 -4.48 -3.06
CA LEU A 13 3.12 -3.62 -2.16
C LEU A 13 4.63 -3.81 -2.38
N GLU A 14 5.07 -5.05 -2.52
CA GLU A 14 6.48 -5.32 -2.77
C GLU A 14 6.93 -4.70 -4.08
N LYS A 15 6.11 -4.81 -5.12
CA LYS A 15 6.42 -4.18 -6.41
C LYS A 15 6.47 -2.66 -6.29
N ALA A 16 5.55 -2.10 -5.50
CA ALA A 16 5.51 -0.65 -5.32
C ALA A 16 6.74 -0.16 -4.58
N HIS A 17 7.21 -0.90 -3.57
CA HIS A 17 8.45 -0.55 -2.86
C HIS A 17 9.64 -0.60 -3.80
N GLU A 18 9.73 -1.63 -4.62
CA GLU A 18 10.82 -1.76 -5.57
C GLU A 18 10.77 -0.64 -6.60
N ASN A 19 9.59 -0.31 -7.08
CA ASN A 19 9.41 0.78 -8.03
C ASN A 19 9.88 2.12 -7.43
N GLU A 20 9.54 2.37 -6.18
CA GLU A 20 9.98 3.57 -5.49
C GLU A 20 11.50 3.61 -5.36
N ARG A 21 12.11 2.49 -4.99
CA ARG A 21 13.55 2.40 -4.85
C ARG A 21 14.25 2.70 -6.16
N GLN A 22 13.76 2.11 -7.25
CA GLN A 22 14.34 2.33 -8.57
C GLN A 22 14.16 3.79 -9.01
N ALA A 23 13.01 4.37 -8.71
CA ALA A 23 12.77 5.77 -9.06
C ALA A 23 13.73 6.69 -8.34
N MET A 24 14.00 6.42 -7.06
CA MET A 24 14.94 7.23 -6.31
C MET A 24 16.37 7.10 -6.85
N GLU A 25 16.76 5.90 -7.25
CA GLU A 25 18.07 5.69 -7.86
C GLU A 25 18.21 6.48 -9.16
N ARG A 26 17.19 6.43 -10.01
CA ARG A 26 17.21 7.15 -11.27
C ARG A 26 17.22 8.65 -11.05
N TYR A 27 16.49 9.11 -10.06
CA TYR A 27 16.49 10.52 -9.72
C TYR A 27 17.90 10.97 -9.29
N ASN A 28 18.56 10.18 -8.47
CA ASN A 28 19.92 10.49 -8.02
C ASN A 28 20.90 10.53 -9.19
N GLU A 29 20.63 9.74 -10.22
CA GLU A 29 21.45 9.71 -11.44
C GLU A 29 21.05 10.78 -12.44
N GLY A 30 20.02 11.55 -12.16
CA GLY A 30 19.56 12.61 -13.06
C GLY A 30 18.72 12.11 -14.23
N GLU A 31 18.23 10.87 -14.17
CA GLU A 31 17.48 10.30 -15.29
C GLU A 31 16.00 10.65 -15.29
N ILE A 32 15.44 10.93 -14.11
CA ILE A 32 14.02 11.30 -14.01
C ILE A 32 13.86 12.51 -13.11
N SER A 33 12.68 13.13 -13.19
CA SER A 33 12.39 14.32 -12.39
C SER A 33 11.85 13.93 -11.01
N ILE A 34 11.85 14.92 -10.10
CA ILE A 34 11.30 14.73 -8.77
C ILE A 34 9.81 14.38 -8.84
N VAL A 35 9.10 14.86 -9.85
CA VAL A 35 7.68 14.54 -10.02
C VAL A 35 7.49 13.04 -10.17
N GLU A 36 8.36 12.37 -10.92
CA GLU A 36 8.27 10.93 -11.09
C GLU A 36 8.57 10.18 -9.81
N VAL A 37 9.47 10.71 -8.97
CA VAL A 37 9.71 10.13 -7.66
C VAL A 37 8.46 10.25 -6.78
N ILE A 38 7.82 11.42 -6.79
CA ILE A 38 6.61 11.64 -6.02
C ILE A 38 5.50 10.71 -6.48
N GLU A 39 5.38 10.49 -7.78
CA GLU A 39 4.39 9.54 -8.31
C GLU A 39 4.65 8.13 -7.80
N ALA A 40 5.91 7.71 -7.77
CA ALA A 40 6.27 6.40 -7.26
C ALA A 40 5.96 6.28 -5.77
N GLN A 41 6.20 7.33 -4.99
CA GLN A 41 5.86 7.36 -3.58
C GLN A 41 4.36 7.25 -3.35
N THR A 42 3.58 7.96 -4.15
CA THR A 42 2.13 7.90 -4.07
C THR A 42 1.62 6.51 -4.39
N TYR A 43 2.18 5.89 -5.41
CA TYR A 43 1.82 4.53 -5.79
C TYR A 43 2.12 3.55 -4.64
N ARG A 44 3.28 3.68 -4.02
CA ARG A 44 3.61 2.84 -2.86
C ARG A 44 2.66 3.06 -1.70
N GLN A 45 2.33 4.33 -1.40
CA GLN A 45 1.41 4.64 -0.32
C GLN A 45 0.03 4.03 -0.56
N ASN A 46 -0.47 4.12 -1.79
CA ASN A 46 -1.75 3.53 -2.15
C ASN A 46 -1.71 2.02 -2.00
N ALA A 47 -0.59 1.40 -2.38
CA ALA A 47 -0.45 -0.05 -2.24
C ALA A 47 -0.44 -0.46 -0.77
N GLU A 48 0.15 0.35 0.10
CA GLU A 48 0.14 0.08 1.54
C GLU A 48 -1.29 0.15 2.09
N ILE A 49 -2.03 1.16 1.69
CA ILE A 49 -3.41 1.31 2.13
C ILE A 49 -4.24 0.12 1.67
N ASN A 50 -4.08 -0.28 0.41
CA ASN A 50 -4.80 -1.42 -0.13
C ASN A 50 -4.46 -2.70 0.63
N HIS A 51 -3.20 -2.88 0.99
CA HIS A 51 -2.77 -4.06 1.72
C HIS A 51 -3.40 -4.08 3.12
N VAL A 52 -3.41 -2.94 3.81
CA VAL A 52 -4.04 -2.84 5.13
C VAL A 52 -5.52 -3.15 5.04
N GLN A 53 -6.20 -2.60 4.02
CA GLN A 53 -7.62 -2.85 3.84
C GLN A 53 -7.91 -4.31 3.54
N ALA A 54 -7.06 -4.95 2.73
CA ALA A 54 -7.23 -6.37 2.42
C ALA A 54 -7.07 -7.23 3.67
N LYS A 55 -6.09 -6.89 4.51
CA LYS A 55 -5.88 -7.62 5.77
C LYS A 55 -7.07 -7.43 6.71
N ALA A 56 -7.59 -6.22 6.80
CA ALA A 56 -8.74 -5.94 7.65
C ALA A 56 -9.97 -6.72 7.16
N SER A 57 -10.19 -6.78 5.84
CA SER A 57 -11.28 -7.55 5.28
C SER A 57 -11.15 -9.04 5.59
N ALA A 58 -9.92 -9.56 5.49
CA ALA A 58 -9.68 -10.97 5.75
C ALA A 58 -9.95 -11.32 7.21
N GLN A 59 -9.72 -10.38 8.11
CA GLN A 59 -9.88 -10.61 9.53
C GLN A 59 -11.30 -10.36 10.05
N GLY A 60 -12.21 -9.89 9.23
CA GLY A 60 -13.60 -9.67 9.58
C GLY A 60 -13.87 -9.08 10.97
N GLN A 61 -13.42 -9.75 12.00
CA GLN A 61 -13.61 -9.31 13.37
C GLN A 61 -12.93 -7.98 13.66
N TYR A 62 -11.85 -7.73 12.99
CA TYR A 62 -11.13 -6.46 13.13
C TYR A 62 -12.00 -5.30 12.69
N SER A 63 -12.67 -5.45 11.58
CA SER A 63 -13.59 -4.42 11.09
C SER A 63 -14.74 -4.18 12.07
N ALA A 64 -15.28 -5.25 12.64
CA ALA A 64 -16.36 -5.15 13.60
C ALA A 64 -15.89 -4.41 14.86
N LEU A 65 -14.67 -4.69 15.30
CA LEU A 65 -14.11 -4.03 16.47
C LEU A 65 -13.94 -2.53 16.25
N ILE A 66 -13.41 -2.15 15.09
CA ILE A 66 -13.24 -0.74 14.76
C ILE A 66 -14.59 -0.05 14.71
N LYS A 67 -15.58 -0.72 14.14
CA LYS A 67 -16.92 -0.16 14.05
C LYS A 67 -17.52 0.06 15.43
N ALA A 68 -17.34 -0.92 16.32
CA ALA A 68 -17.83 -0.81 17.68
C ALA A 68 -17.18 0.36 18.42
N LEU A 69 -15.88 0.53 18.24
CA LEU A 69 -15.16 1.64 18.86
C LEU A 69 -15.66 2.98 18.36
N ASN A 70 -15.95 3.08 17.06
CA ASN A 70 -16.46 4.32 16.50
C ASN A 70 -17.85 4.64 17.01
N GLN A 71 -18.67 3.63 17.18
CA GLN A 71 -20.02 3.82 17.72
C GLN A 71 -20.00 4.18 19.20
N TYR A 72 -18.96 3.77 19.88
CA TYR A 72 -18.85 4.00 21.31
C TYR A 72 -18.67 5.48 21.62
N LYS A 73 -18.20 6.23 20.69
CA LYS A 73 -18.07 7.67 20.85
C LYS A 73 -19.40 8.37 20.56
#